data_83ce56669387d26866bd70053daa912d
#
_entry.id   83ce56669387d26866bd70053daa912d
#
_cell.length_a   1.000
_cell.length_b   1.000
_cell.length_c   1.000
_cell.angle_alpha   90.00
_cell.angle_beta   90.00
_cell.angle_gamma   90.00
#
_symmetry.space_group_name_H-M   'P 1'
#
loop_
_entity.id
_entity.type
_entity.pdbx_description
1 polymer ?
#
loop_
_entity_poly.entity_id
_entity_poly.type
_entity_poly.pdbx_seq_one_letter_code
_entity_poly.pdbx_strand_id
1 'polypeptide(L)'
;MIKKFLMVFVAVWCLAGSLIAGQNAAPSSHLVFDDNFEGDILINEVRVPKPGVAMYTYYETLGWRGGASGYAGIQVHPRGNNFIFSIWDHKDHAAPIKAVHRGPGTITQKFGGEGTGLKSWNFELGWEHNTWYTLVSRSWAVGDHTFYGFWAQSGKTKKWTHLVTMDVAVKKAFFKGGTDAFIEDWLETGKNVRTTNLRGGWKRKLNGDWHAFQSGRYSVNYWDLEPGKRSFNFKTNWNGGVSKDKTGSFYFMTAGGKGTKPSVANPSRHKIKRKDTKPKYEAIKLKSAKLRLAKRGKLVVTWETDSQTLPQFGYKITGHDNPSGQGEALFQLESVEPHARRAELPMQKTLGQAQVFVRIRCFDILDNQSPILSLNLDD
;
A
#
# COMPACT_ATOMS: atom_id res chain seq x y z
N MET A 1 43.50 -3.51 4.64
CA MET A 1 42.95 -2.31 3.89
C MET A 1 41.45 -2.52 3.76
N ILE A 2 40.70 -1.95 4.68
CA ILE A 2 39.23 -2.05 4.74
C ILE A 2 38.67 -0.89 3.92
N LYS A 3 38.13 -1.18 2.74
CA LYS A 3 37.41 -0.18 1.92
C LYS A 3 36.08 0.14 2.62
N LYS A 4 35.98 1.33 3.18
CA LYS A 4 34.71 1.93 3.64
C LYS A 4 33.83 2.16 2.42
N PHE A 5 32.77 1.39 2.26
CA PHE A 5 31.67 1.71 1.35
C PHE A 5 30.88 2.89 1.93
N LEU A 6 31.11 4.06 1.38
CA LEU A 6 30.31 5.25 1.62
C LEU A 6 29.00 5.07 0.80
N MET A 7 27.92 4.68 1.47
CA MET A 7 26.59 4.62 0.85
C MET A 7 26.11 6.07 0.63
N VAL A 8 26.27 6.56 -0.59
CA VAL A 8 25.73 7.85 -1.04
C VAL A 8 24.22 7.67 -1.20
N PHE A 9 23.44 8.27 -0.32
CA PHE A 9 22.01 8.45 -0.50
C PHE A 9 21.78 9.43 -1.63
N VAL A 10 21.49 8.95 -2.82
CA VAL A 10 21.04 9.81 -3.93
C VAL A 10 19.58 10.14 -3.65
N ALA A 11 19.34 11.35 -3.14
CA ALA A 11 18.02 11.95 -3.15
C ALA A 11 17.63 12.17 -4.61
N VAL A 12 16.61 11.48 -5.08
CA VAL A 12 16.08 11.62 -6.44
C VAL A 12 15.39 12.98 -6.53
N TRP A 13 15.89 13.85 -7.38
CA TRP A 13 15.46 15.24 -7.57
C TRP A 13 14.55 15.36 -8.77
N CYS A 14 13.38 16.01 -8.60
CA CYS A 14 12.59 16.54 -9.70
C CYS A 14 13.33 17.69 -10.39
N LEU A 15 13.91 17.44 -11.55
CA LEU A 15 14.36 18.49 -12.46
C LEU A 15 13.31 18.72 -13.55
N ALA A 16 12.32 19.56 -13.24
CA ALA A 16 11.66 20.34 -14.28
C ALA A 16 12.39 21.68 -14.33
N GLY A 17 12.92 22.02 -15.51
CA GLY A 17 13.49 23.26 -15.96
C GLY A 17 14.14 24.19 -14.94
N SER A 18 15.33 24.69 -15.21
CA SER A 18 16.09 25.66 -14.40
C SER A 18 15.32 26.98 -14.18
N LEU A 19 14.30 26.93 -13.33
CA LEU A 19 13.91 28.04 -12.49
C LEU A 19 14.88 27.98 -11.32
N ILE A 20 15.51 29.08 -10.96
CA ILE A 20 16.24 29.24 -9.71
C ILE A 20 15.31 28.70 -8.64
N ALA A 21 15.58 27.50 -8.12
CA ALA A 21 14.73 26.88 -7.11
C ALA A 21 14.72 27.87 -5.94
N GLY A 22 13.56 28.43 -5.62
CA GLY A 22 13.43 29.30 -4.46
C GLY A 22 13.80 28.48 -3.22
N GLN A 23 14.25 29.17 -2.16
CA GLN A 23 14.72 28.51 -0.94
C GLN A 23 13.60 28.33 0.08
N ASN A 24 12.34 28.21 -0.38
CA ASN A 24 11.15 28.35 0.46
C ASN A 24 10.38 27.04 0.69
N ALA A 25 10.91 25.89 0.29
CA ALA A 25 10.29 24.62 0.61
C ALA A 25 10.42 24.28 2.11
N ALA A 26 9.45 23.57 2.67
CA ALA A 26 9.65 22.98 3.98
C ALA A 26 10.70 21.86 3.91
N PRO A 27 11.50 21.66 4.96
CA PRO A 27 12.47 20.57 5.00
C PRO A 27 11.83 19.20 4.82
N SER A 28 12.33 18.40 3.89
CA SER A 28 11.88 17.02 3.73
C SER A 28 12.28 16.20 4.95
N SER A 29 11.30 15.61 5.62
CA SER A 29 11.49 14.82 6.84
C SER A 29 11.22 13.35 6.53
N HIS A 30 12.06 12.47 7.05
CA HIS A 30 12.03 11.03 6.78
C HIS A 30 12.00 10.23 8.08
N LEU A 31 11.31 9.09 8.05
CA LEU A 31 11.31 8.07 9.10
C LEU A 31 11.56 6.71 8.45
N VAL A 32 12.72 6.10 8.74
CA VAL A 32 13.10 4.77 8.21
C VAL A 32 12.98 3.76 9.32
N PHE A 33 12.21 2.69 9.08
CA PHE A 33 11.97 1.64 10.05
C PHE A 33 13.08 0.57 10.06
N ASP A 34 13.08 -0.27 11.08
CA ASP A 34 14.11 -1.27 11.37
C ASP A 34 13.82 -2.65 10.73
N ASP A 35 13.28 -2.64 9.51
CA ASP A 35 12.80 -3.81 8.78
C ASP A 35 13.61 -4.08 7.49
N ASN A 36 14.95 -3.98 7.56
CA ASN A 36 15.84 -4.16 6.41
C ASN A 36 15.95 -5.63 5.98
N PHE A 37 14.88 -6.19 5.46
CA PHE A 37 14.80 -7.54 4.88
C PHE A 37 13.79 -7.57 3.72
N GLU A 38 13.79 -8.65 2.94
CA GLU A 38 12.82 -8.85 1.86
C GLU A 38 11.47 -9.32 2.41
N GLY A 39 10.39 -8.75 1.88
CA GLY A 39 9.02 -9.06 2.30
C GLY A 39 8.00 -8.88 1.19
N ASP A 40 6.78 -9.34 1.43
CA ASP A 40 5.70 -9.34 0.45
C ASP A 40 4.49 -8.49 0.85
N ILE A 41 4.36 -8.10 2.12
CA ILE A 41 3.29 -7.20 2.59
C ILE A 41 3.89 -6.08 3.44
N LEU A 42 3.47 -4.86 3.15
CA LEU A 42 3.70 -3.65 3.94
C LEU A 42 2.37 -3.11 4.44
N ILE A 43 2.30 -2.78 5.72
CA ILE A 43 1.13 -2.15 6.36
C ILE A 43 1.63 -0.97 7.18
N ASN A 44 0.92 0.16 7.13
CA ASN A 44 1.08 1.25 8.09
C ASN A 44 -0.20 2.05 8.21
N GLU A 45 -0.38 2.72 9.34
CA GLU A 45 -1.50 3.64 9.55
C GLU A 45 -1.00 5.08 9.52
N VAL A 46 -1.73 5.93 8.81
CA VAL A 46 -1.43 7.36 8.66
C VAL A 46 -2.60 8.22 9.11
N ARG A 47 -2.28 9.36 9.74
CA ARG A 47 -3.22 10.42 10.08
C ARG A 47 -2.54 11.77 9.89
N VAL A 48 -3.22 12.70 9.23
CA VAL A 48 -2.81 14.11 9.17
C VAL A 48 -3.70 14.88 10.14
N PRO A 49 -3.14 15.48 11.23
CA PRO A 49 -3.92 16.32 12.12
C PRO A 49 -4.32 17.62 11.42
N LYS A 50 -5.48 18.21 11.76
CA LYS A 50 -5.99 19.43 11.10
C LYS A 50 -4.94 20.57 10.98
N PRO A 51 -4.15 20.89 12.00
CA PRO A 51 -3.10 21.93 11.89
C PRO A 51 -1.95 21.55 10.96
N GLY A 52 -1.81 20.27 10.61
CA GLY A 52 -0.75 19.75 9.75
C GLY A 52 -1.15 19.55 8.30
N VAL A 53 -2.33 20.01 7.89
CA VAL A 53 -2.79 19.95 6.50
C VAL A 53 -2.23 21.10 5.72
N ALA A 54 -1.33 20.84 4.77
CA ALA A 54 -0.76 21.85 3.91
C ALA A 54 -0.84 21.44 2.44
N MET A 55 -1.24 22.38 1.59
CA MET A 55 -1.27 22.21 0.13
C MET A 55 0.13 21.83 -0.39
N TYR A 56 0.16 21.08 -1.50
CA TYR A 56 1.39 20.64 -2.17
C TYR A 56 2.26 19.74 -1.31
N THR A 57 1.61 18.84 -0.53
CA THR A 57 2.33 17.95 0.40
C THR A 57 2.10 16.49 0.08
N TYR A 58 3.20 15.72 -0.04
CA TYR A 58 3.22 14.28 0.10
C TYR A 58 3.34 13.90 1.58
N TYR A 59 2.45 13.01 2.02
CA TYR A 59 2.57 12.28 3.28
C TYR A 59 2.75 10.81 2.91
N GLU A 60 3.97 10.44 2.51
CA GLU A 60 4.30 9.05 2.25
C GLU A 60 4.20 8.23 3.53
N THR A 61 3.67 7.04 3.39
CA THR A 61 3.37 6.14 4.51
C THR A 61 4.11 4.82 4.41
N LEU A 62 4.30 4.34 3.19
CA LEU A 62 4.95 3.08 2.84
C LEU A 62 5.86 3.32 1.64
N GLY A 63 7.15 3.58 1.88
CA GLY A 63 8.17 3.60 0.86
C GLY A 63 9.01 2.33 0.93
N TRP A 64 9.52 1.87 -0.19
CA TRP A 64 10.44 0.73 -0.26
C TRP A 64 11.49 0.95 -1.33
N ARG A 65 12.68 0.40 -1.08
CA ARG A 65 13.83 0.48 -1.97
C ARG A 65 14.19 -0.91 -2.45
N GLY A 66 14.54 -1.05 -3.73
CA GLY A 66 14.85 -2.33 -4.33
C GLY A 66 13.59 -3.13 -4.74
N GLY A 67 13.79 -4.21 -5.50
CA GLY A 67 12.72 -4.72 -6.32
C GLY A 67 12.35 -3.67 -7.39
N ALA A 68 11.08 -3.46 -7.66
CA ALA A 68 10.59 -2.22 -8.26
C ALA A 68 10.36 -1.22 -7.13
N SER A 69 11.23 -0.23 -6.98
CA SER A 69 11.10 0.79 -5.93
C SER A 69 9.79 1.54 -6.06
N GLY A 70 9.23 1.94 -4.95
CA GLY A 70 7.95 2.63 -4.98
C GLY A 70 7.54 3.20 -3.64
N TYR A 71 6.38 3.84 -3.62
CA TYR A 71 5.76 4.36 -2.42
C TYR A 71 4.23 4.39 -2.49
N ALA A 72 3.62 4.32 -1.33
CA ALA A 72 2.20 4.54 -1.10
C ALA A 72 1.99 5.58 -0.01
N GLY A 73 1.01 6.45 -0.18
CA GLY A 73 0.71 7.50 0.79
C GLY A 73 -0.54 8.29 0.44
N ILE A 74 -0.62 9.47 1.05
CA ILE A 74 -1.70 10.43 0.83
C ILE A 74 -1.13 11.80 0.50
N GLN A 75 -1.90 12.64 -0.18
CA GLN A 75 -1.48 13.98 -0.60
C GLN A 75 -2.55 15.02 -0.32
N VAL A 76 -2.12 16.27 -0.10
CA VAL A 76 -2.94 17.46 -0.30
C VAL A 76 -2.54 18.07 -1.65
N HIS A 77 -3.36 17.84 -2.64
CA HIS A 77 -3.14 18.23 -4.03
C HIS A 77 -4.17 19.29 -4.45
N PRO A 78 -3.89 20.19 -5.41
CA PRO A 78 -4.86 21.20 -5.89
C PRO A 78 -6.21 20.63 -6.34
N ARG A 79 -6.24 19.38 -6.81
CA ARG A 79 -7.47 18.66 -7.19
C ARG A 79 -8.22 18.07 -6.01
N GLY A 80 -7.67 18.11 -4.80
CA GLY A 80 -8.25 17.52 -3.59
C GLY A 80 -7.30 16.57 -2.86
N ASN A 81 -7.71 16.12 -1.69
CA ASN A 81 -7.02 15.09 -0.93
C ASN A 81 -7.12 13.76 -1.67
N ASN A 82 -6.01 13.06 -1.83
CA ASN A 82 -6.00 11.80 -2.58
C ASN A 82 -5.11 10.74 -1.93
N PHE A 83 -5.33 9.49 -2.36
CA PHE A 83 -4.39 8.39 -2.15
C PHE A 83 -3.50 8.28 -3.38
N ILE A 84 -2.20 8.07 -3.18
CA ILE A 84 -1.21 7.91 -4.23
C ILE A 84 -0.44 6.60 -4.07
N PHE A 85 -0.17 5.95 -5.20
CA PHE A 85 0.69 4.78 -5.28
C PHE A 85 1.56 4.88 -6.53
N SER A 86 2.88 4.82 -6.37
CA SER A 86 3.84 5.00 -7.45
C SER A 86 4.88 3.89 -7.42
N ILE A 87 5.21 3.36 -8.60
CA ILE A 87 6.28 2.37 -8.78
C ILE A 87 7.16 2.83 -9.93
N TRP A 88 8.48 2.83 -9.70
CA TRP A 88 9.48 3.07 -10.74
C TRP A 88 9.72 1.81 -11.58
N ASP A 89 9.94 2.00 -12.87
CA ASP A 89 10.33 0.91 -13.76
C ASP A 89 11.58 0.24 -13.21
N HIS A 90 11.56 -1.08 -13.08
CA HIS A 90 12.72 -1.85 -12.66
C HIS A 90 13.77 -1.84 -13.78
N LYS A 91 15.07 -1.77 -13.43
CA LYS A 91 16.16 -1.75 -14.41
C LYS A 91 16.15 -2.93 -15.40
N ASP A 92 15.66 -4.08 -14.93
CA ASP A 92 15.61 -5.33 -15.71
C ASP A 92 14.18 -5.60 -16.25
N HIS A 93 13.31 -4.59 -16.35
CA HIS A 93 11.94 -4.77 -16.81
C HIS A 93 11.87 -5.14 -18.29
N ALA A 94 11.08 -6.16 -18.62
CA ALA A 94 10.82 -6.54 -20.00
C ALA A 94 9.80 -5.62 -20.70
N ALA A 95 8.96 -4.93 -19.94
CA ALA A 95 7.93 -4.01 -20.40
C ALA A 95 7.61 -2.96 -19.35
N PRO A 96 7.14 -1.75 -19.75
CA PRO A 96 6.68 -0.72 -18.82
C PRO A 96 5.56 -1.22 -17.90
N ILE A 97 5.54 -0.71 -16.68
CA ILE A 97 4.52 -1.03 -15.67
C ILE A 97 3.12 -0.72 -16.21
N LYS A 98 2.17 -1.62 -15.95
CA LYS A 98 0.76 -1.49 -16.33
C LYS A 98 -0.16 -1.61 -15.10
N ALA A 99 -1.21 -0.80 -15.05
CA ALA A 99 -2.30 -1.03 -14.12
C ALA A 99 -3.24 -2.09 -14.70
N VAL A 100 -3.23 -3.29 -14.12
CA VAL A 100 -4.12 -4.40 -14.52
C VAL A 100 -5.48 -4.33 -13.83
N HIS A 101 -5.57 -3.59 -12.73
CA HIS A 101 -6.81 -3.24 -12.07
C HIS A 101 -6.75 -1.79 -11.57
N ARG A 102 -7.86 -1.08 -11.70
CA ARG A 102 -8.11 0.24 -11.11
C ARG A 102 -9.42 0.18 -10.36
N GLY A 103 -9.37 0.44 -9.05
CA GLY A 103 -10.58 0.59 -8.24
C GLY A 103 -11.40 1.82 -8.65
N PRO A 104 -12.66 1.91 -8.22
CA PRO A 104 -13.52 3.07 -8.52
C PRO A 104 -12.80 4.40 -8.23
N GLY A 105 -12.90 5.37 -9.14
CA GLY A 105 -12.25 6.68 -9.03
C GLY A 105 -10.73 6.70 -9.19
N THR A 106 -10.07 5.55 -9.39
CA THR A 106 -8.61 5.50 -9.56
C THR A 106 -8.20 5.83 -11.00
N ILE A 107 -7.33 6.81 -11.15
CA ILE A 107 -6.66 7.18 -12.38
C ILE A 107 -5.18 6.82 -12.32
N THR A 108 -4.56 6.59 -13.48
CA THR A 108 -3.14 6.25 -13.59
C THR A 108 -2.45 7.13 -14.61
N GLN A 109 -1.17 7.45 -14.35
CA GLN A 109 -0.35 8.26 -15.23
C GLN A 109 1.10 7.75 -15.19
N LYS A 110 1.73 7.64 -16.35
CA LYS A 110 3.18 7.48 -16.45
C LYS A 110 3.87 8.74 -15.95
N PHE A 111 5.01 8.59 -15.33
CA PHE A 111 5.85 9.73 -14.94
C PHE A 111 7.26 9.56 -15.53
N GLY A 112 7.99 10.69 -15.56
CA GLY A 112 9.37 10.80 -16.01
C GLY A 112 10.08 11.92 -15.26
N GLY A 113 11.34 12.19 -15.59
CA GLY A 113 12.16 13.22 -14.94
C GLY A 113 13.02 12.68 -13.82
N GLU A 114 12.47 11.91 -12.91
CA GLU A 114 13.17 11.21 -11.82
C GLU A 114 13.34 9.71 -12.10
N GLY A 115 13.44 9.33 -13.34
CA GLY A 115 13.24 7.98 -13.82
C GLY A 115 11.84 7.81 -14.36
N THR A 116 11.54 6.65 -14.95
CA THR A 116 10.23 6.31 -15.50
C THR A 116 9.46 5.39 -14.58
N GLY A 117 8.14 5.37 -14.72
CA GLY A 117 7.28 4.51 -13.91
C GLY A 117 5.80 4.81 -14.08
N LEU A 118 5.00 4.19 -13.22
CA LEU A 118 3.56 4.39 -13.19
C LEU A 118 3.12 4.86 -11.80
N LYS A 119 2.30 5.92 -11.76
CA LYS A 119 1.60 6.36 -10.56
C LYS A 119 0.10 6.26 -10.72
N SER A 120 -0.59 6.03 -9.61
CA SER A 120 -2.03 6.11 -9.51
C SER A 120 -2.45 7.16 -8.49
N TRP A 121 -3.61 7.77 -8.73
CA TRP A 121 -4.28 8.66 -7.78
C TRP A 121 -5.74 8.26 -7.61
N ASN A 122 -6.25 8.42 -6.40
CA ASN A 122 -7.67 8.33 -6.14
C ASN A 122 -8.14 9.55 -5.35
N PHE A 123 -8.77 10.49 -6.06
CA PHE A 123 -9.35 11.73 -5.50
C PHE A 123 -10.79 11.53 -5.03
N GLU A 124 -11.50 10.55 -5.61
CA GLU A 124 -12.91 10.29 -5.30
C GLU A 124 -13.07 9.72 -3.90
N LEU A 125 -12.24 8.74 -3.51
CA LEU A 125 -12.21 8.24 -2.14
C LEU A 125 -11.79 9.35 -1.18
N GLY A 126 -10.73 10.10 -1.53
CA GLY A 126 -10.19 11.16 -0.72
C GLY A 126 -9.82 10.73 0.70
N TRP A 127 -9.36 11.68 1.51
CA TRP A 127 -9.14 11.46 2.94
C TRP A 127 -9.50 12.71 3.76
N GLU A 128 -9.86 12.50 5.03
CA GLU A 128 -10.21 13.54 5.99
C GLU A 128 -9.10 13.70 7.04
N HIS A 129 -8.82 14.94 7.45
CA HIS A 129 -7.91 15.20 8.56
C HIS A 129 -8.43 14.60 9.87
N ASN A 130 -7.53 14.37 10.83
CA ASN A 130 -7.81 13.74 12.12
C ASN A 130 -8.34 12.30 12.04
N THR A 131 -8.41 11.72 10.85
CA THR A 131 -8.87 10.34 10.62
C THR A 131 -7.67 9.44 10.35
N TRP A 132 -7.60 8.29 11.01
CA TRP A 132 -6.62 7.26 10.71
C TRP A 132 -7.02 6.48 9.46
N TYR A 133 -6.07 6.23 8.59
CA TYR A 133 -6.21 5.35 7.43
C TYR A 133 -5.17 4.26 7.51
N THR A 134 -5.59 3.00 7.33
CA THR A 134 -4.66 1.88 7.15
C THR A 134 -4.34 1.74 5.67
N LEU A 135 -3.07 1.77 5.33
CA LEU A 135 -2.58 1.53 3.97
C LEU A 135 -1.89 0.17 3.93
N VAL A 136 -2.21 -0.62 2.91
CA VAL A 136 -1.59 -1.93 2.67
C VAL A 136 -1.09 -1.98 1.25
N SER A 137 0.18 -2.36 1.08
CA SER A 137 0.73 -2.79 -0.19
C SER A 137 1.14 -4.24 -0.10
N ARG A 138 0.72 -5.06 -1.07
CA ARG A 138 1.11 -6.47 -1.19
C ARG A 138 1.69 -6.72 -2.57
N SER A 139 2.81 -7.45 -2.62
CA SER A 139 3.43 -7.93 -3.85
C SER A 139 3.33 -9.45 -3.94
N TRP A 140 3.12 -9.97 -5.16
CA TRP A 140 3.09 -11.41 -5.42
C TRP A 140 3.59 -11.72 -6.83
N ALA A 141 4.20 -12.88 -7.01
CA ALA A 141 4.74 -13.30 -8.29
C ALA A 141 3.76 -14.23 -9.03
N VAL A 142 3.60 -14.01 -10.34
CA VAL A 142 2.88 -14.91 -11.25
C VAL A 142 3.73 -15.04 -12.52
N GLY A 143 4.21 -16.24 -12.81
CA GLY A 143 5.13 -16.46 -13.92
C GLY A 143 6.41 -15.61 -13.78
N ASP A 144 6.70 -14.83 -14.81
CA ASP A 144 7.86 -13.93 -14.85
C ASP A 144 7.53 -12.48 -14.45
N HIS A 145 6.37 -12.24 -13.86
CA HIS A 145 5.91 -10.96 -13.41
C HIS A 145 5.78 -10.88 -11.90
N THR A 146 5.86 -9.67 -11.35
CA THR A 146 5.49 -9.34 -9.98
C THR A 146 4.38 -8.29 -9.98
N PHE A 147 3.29 -8.61 -9.32
CA PHE A 147 2.15 -7.71 -9.16
C PHE A 147 2.24 -6.99 -7.82
N TYR A 148 1.78 -5.75 -7.80
CA TYR A 148 1.70 -4.93 -6.58
C TYR A 148 0.28 -4.39 -6.44
N GLY A 149 -0.40 -4.80 -5.38
CA GLY A 149 -1.71 -4.27 -5.02
C GLY A 149 -1.61 -3.20 -3.93
N PHE A 150 -2.52 -2.23 -3.99
CA PHE A 150 -2.64 -1.17 -2.99
C PHE A 150 -4.08 -1.04 -2.50
N TRP A 151 -4.25 -1.07 -1.17
CA TRP A 151 -5.54 -0.97 -0.49
C TRP A 151 -5.47 0.08 0.61
N ALA A 152 -6.62 0.72 0.85
CA ALA A 152 -6.81 1.65 1.97
C ALA A 152 -8.06 1.30 2.76
N GLN A 153 -7.98 1.43 4.11
CA GLN A 153 -9.14 1.36 5.01
C GLN A 153 -9.33 2.70 5.71
N SER A 154 -10.55 3.21 5.69
CA SER A 154 -10.93 4.37 6.51
C SER A 154 -11.16 3.93 7.96
N GLY A 155 -10.45 4.54 8.91
CA GLY A 155 -10.66 4.32 10.34
C GLY A 155 -12.03 4.77 10.84
N LYS A 156 -12.73 5.65 10.09
CA LYS A 156 -14.07 6.15 10.39
C LYS A 156 -15.16 5.17 9.97
N THR A 157 -15.12 4.74 8.70
CA THR A 157 -16.17 3.87 8.14
C THR A 157 -15.83 2.38 8.22
N LYS A 158 -14.57 2.05 8.50
CA LYS A 158 -14.00 0.70 8.48
C LYS A 158 -14.03 0.02 7.09
N LYS A 159 -14.45 0.75 6.05
CA LYS A 159 -14.49 0.22 4.68
C LYS A 159 -13.09 0.17 4.09
N TRP A 160 -12.81 -0.95 3.45
CA TRP A 160 -11.64 -1.18 2.61
C TRP A 160 -11.94 -0.85 1.16
N THR A 161 -10.97 -0.28 0.49
CA THR A 161 -11.01 0.00 -0.95
C THR A 161 -9.75 -0.58 -1.59
N HIS A 162 -9.91 -1.42 -2.62
CA HIS A 162 -8.82 -1.82 -3.52
C HIS A 162 -8.61 -0.70 -4.53
N LEU A 163 -7.50 0.00 -4.43
CA LEU A 163 -7.23 1.19 -5.24
C LEU A 163 -6.65 0.84 -6.60
N VAL A 164 -5.61 0.00 -6.61
CA VAL A 164 -4.93 -0.38 -7.85
C VAL A 164 -4.19 -1.71 -7.69
N THR A 165 -4.03 -2.44 -8.79
CA THR A 165 -3.00 -3.48 -8.97
C THR A 165 -2.15 -3.13 -10.16
N MET A 166 -0.83 -3.05 -9.96
CA MET A 166 0.16 -2.80 -11.00
C MET A 166 0.95 -4.06 -11.30
N ASP A 167 1.21 -4.31 -12.58
CA ASP A 167 2.01 -5.40 -13.11
C ASP A 167 3.39 -4.88 -13.48
N VAL A 168 4.42 -5.47 -12.87
CA VAL A 168 5.84 -5.22 -13.13
C VAL A 168 6.39 -6.45 -13.83
N ALA A 169 6.86 -6.30 -15.08
CA ALA A 169 7.38 -7.38 -15.90
C ALA A 169 8.79 -7.82 -15.44
N VAL A 170 8.91 -8.21 -14.17
CA VAL A 170 10.11 -8.75 -13.52
C VAL A 170 9.70 -9.81 -12.50
N LYS A 171 10.35 -10.95 -12.51
CA LYS A 171 10.09 -12.06 -11.60
C LYS A 171 10.57 -11.78 -10.18
N LYS A 172 9.72 -12.03 -9.18
CA LYS A 172 10.05 -11.96 -7.74
C LYS A 172 10.72 -10.64 -7.31
N ALA A 173 10.22 -9.52 -7.84
CA ALA A 173 10.65 -8.19 -7.45
C ALA A 173 9.89 -7.74 -6.18
N PHE A 174 10.07 -8.45 -5.06
CA PHE A 174 9.42 -8.16 -3.78
C PHE A 174 9.97 -6.89 -3.10
N PHE A 175 9.33 -6.44 -2.01
CA PHE A 175 9.79 -5.29 -1.22
C PHE A 175 11.14 -5.57 -0.58
N LYS A 176 12.16 -4.77 -0.90
CA LYS A 176 13.53 -4.89 -0.34
C LYS A 176 13.89 -3.65 0.47
N GLY A 177 14.91 -3.79 1.32
CA GLY A 177 15.36 -2.71 2.18
C GLY A 177 14.42 -2.41 3.35
N GLY A 178 14.72 -1.37 4.11
CA GLY A 178 13.86 -0.86 5.16
C GLY A 178 12.70 -0.07 4.57
N THR A 179 11.53 -0.19 5.19
CA THR A 179 10.37 0.64 4.86
C THR A 179 10.60 2.05 5.37
N ASP A 180 10.27 3.04 4.57
CA ASP A 180 10.35 4.44 4.95
C ASP A 180 9.01 5.18 4.80
N ALA A 181 8.95 6.32 5.43
CA ALA A 181 7.89 7.30 5.30
C ALA A 181 8.51 8.69 5.25
N PHE A 182 7.89 9.62 4.53
CA PHE A 182 8.36 10.99 4.48
C PHE A 182 7.23 12.04 4.42
N ILE A 183 7.60 13.28 4.72
CA ILE A 183 6.82 14.46 4.36
C ILE A 183 7.66 15.26 3.35
N GLU A 184 7.03 15.63 2.24
CA GLU A 184 7.64 16.49 1.24
C GLU A 184 6.73 17.62 0.80
N ASP A 185 7.27 18.83 0.77
CA ASP A 185 6.72 20.02 0.14
C ASP A 185 7.24 20.12 -1.29
N TRP A 186 6.39 19.80 -2.29
CA TRP A 186 6.88 19.81 -3.68
C TRP A 186 6.76 21.17 -4.39
N LEU A 187 6.25 22.23 -3.71
CA LEU A 187 6.05 23.54 -4.35
C LEU A 187 6.38 24.73 -3.44
N GLU A 188 7.44 24.65 -2.64
CA GLU A 188 8.01 25.78 -1.90
C GLU A 188 7.00 26.53 -1.00
N THR A 189 6.16 25.80 -0.31
CA THR A 189 5.14 26.34 0.60
C THR A 189 5.54 26.21 2.07
N GLY A 190 6.83 26.27 2.37
CA GLY A 190 7.43 26.06 3.70
C GLY A 190 6.88 26.92 4.83
N LYS A 191 6.22 28.05 4.51
CA LYS A 191 5.50 28.86 5.50
C LYS A 191 4.34 28.10 6.17
N ASN A 192 3.81 27.05 5.53
CA ASN A 192 2.72 26.26 6.05
C ASN A 192 3.27 25.06 6.83
N VAL A 193 2.66 24.78 7.98
CA VAL A 193 2.98 23.59 8.78
C VAL A 193 2.36 22.35 8.11
N ARG A 194 3.14 21.30 7.98
CA ARG A 194 2.69 19.97 7.59
C ARG A 194 3.10 18.94 8.62
N THR A 195 2.15 18.09 9.03
CA THR A 195 2.39 17.08 10.05
C THR A 195 1.74 15.76 9.64
N THR A 196 2.47 14.66 9.80
CA THR A 196 1.91 13.32 9.71
C THR A 196 2.13 12.55 10.99
N ASN A 197 1.20 11.66 11.30
CA ASN A 197 1.29 10.69 12.38
C ASN A 197 1.22 9.29 11.78
N LEU A 198 2.07 8.38 12.26
CA LEU A 198 2.20 7.01 11.78
C LEU A 198 2.15 6.04 12.96
N ARG A 199 1.37 4.96 12.83
CA ARG A 199 1.30 3.89 13.83
C ARG A 199 0.93 2.57 13.20
N GLY A 200 1.02 1.48 13.97
CA GLY A 200 0.47 0.21 13.54
C GLY A 200 1.15 -0.39 12.30
N GLY A 201 2.44 -0.07 12.05
CA GLY A 201 3.16 -0.55 10.89
C GLY A 201 3.71 -1.97 11.07
N TRP A 202 3.70 -2.75 9.97
CA TRP A 202 4.29 -4.10 9.88
C TRP A 202 4.82 -4.37 8.48
N LYS A 203 5.83 -5.24 8.42
CA LYS A 203 6.26 -5.89 7.20
C LYS A 203 6.20 -7.40 7.38
N ARG A 204 5.69 -8.12 6.38
CA ARG A 204 5.73 -9.58 6.36
C ARG A 204 6.94 -10.05 5.58
N LYS A 205 7.73 -10.96 6.16
CA LYS A 205 8.80 -11.67 5.48
C LYS A 205 8.23 -12.69 4.49
N LEU A 206 9.02 -13.11 3.51
CA LEU A 206 8.60 -14.11 2.52
C LEU A 206 8.28 -15.49 3.13
N ASN A 207 8.79 -15.79 4.35
CA ASN A 207 8.45 -17.00 5.09
C ASN A 207 7.15 -16.92 5.90
N GLY A 208 6.45 -15.76 5.82
CA GLY A 208 5.19 -15.51 6.52
C GLY A 208 5.31 -14.83 7.89
N ASP A 209 6.52 -14.67 8.44
CA ASP A 209 6.73 -14.01 9.72
C ASP A 209 6.46 -12.50 9.65
N TRP A 210 5.80 -11.96 10.68
CA TRP A 210 5.52 -10.55 10.79
C TRP A 210 6.56 -9.82 11.64
N HIS A 211 6.98 -8.65 11.17
CA HIS A 211 7.81 -7.70 11.90
C HIS A 211 7.05 -6.39 12.12
N ALA A 212 6.89 -6.00 13.37
CA ALA A 212 6.23 -4.75 13.73
C ALA A 212 7.25 -3.59 13.74
N PHE A 213 6.88 -2.43 13.21
CA PHE A 213 7.71 -1.22 13.22
C PHE A 213 7.78 -0.62 14.62
N GLN A 214 8.71 -1.12 15.44
CA GLN A 214 8.91 -0.69 16.83
C GLN A 214 9.99 0.39 16.96
N SER A 215 10.88 0.52 16.00
CA SER A 215 11.96 1.49 15.98
C SER A 215 12.02 2.18 14.62
N GLY A 216 12.21 3.49 14.63
CA GLY A 216 12.40 4.28 13.44
C GLY A 216 13.54 5.29 13.62
N ARG A 217 14.32 5.51 12.55
CA ARG A 217 15.33 6.57 12.45
C ARG A 217 14.70 7.77 11.76
N TYR A 218 14.46 8.82 12.51
CA TYR A 218 14.04 10.11 11.99
C TYR A 218 15.25 10.89 11.45
N SER A 219 15.08 11.58 10.33
CA SER A 219 16.06 12.50 9.79
C SER A 219 15.40 13.56 8.90
N VAL A 220 16.08 14.68 8.74
CA VAL A 220 15.76 15.73 7.77
C VAL A 220 16.85 15.71 6.71
N ASN A 221 16.48 15.93 5.45
CA ASN A 221 17.44 16.00 4.36
C ASN A 221 18.32 17.24 4.53
N TYR A 222 19.52 17.08 5.06
CA TYR A 222 20.39 18.19 5.41
C TYR A 222 20.88 18.97 4.18
N TRP A 223 20.99 18.34 3.01
CA TRP A 223 21.36 19.02 1.76
C TRP A 223 20.36 20.10 1.37
N ASP A 224 19.09 19.93 1.69
CA ASP A 224 18.04 20.90 1.42
C ASP A 224 18.18 22.15 2.32
N LEU A 225 18.94 22.05 3.41
CA LEU A 225 19.10 23.09 4.43
C LEU A 225 20.30 24.03 4.18
N GLU A 226 21.16 23.67 3.24
CA GLU A 226 22.36 24.45 2.91
C GLU A 226 22.00 25.75 2.17
N PRO A 227 22.88 26.78 2.23
CA PRO A 227 22.67 28.01 1.47
C PRO A 227 22.44 27.77 -0.02
N GLY A 228 21.43 28.40 -0.57
CA GLY A 228 21.04 28.24 -1.97
C GLY A 228 20.20 27.00 -2.27
N LYS A 229 19.88 26.14 -1.27
CA LYS A 229 19.07 24.94 -1.44
C LYS A 229 17.59 25.19 -1.08
N ARG A 230 16.73 24.29 -1.53
CA ARG A 230 15.26 24.44 -1.55
C ARG A 230 14.60 24.78 -0.22
N SER A 231 15.20 24.41 0.93
CA SER A 231 14.60 24.60 2.25
C SER A 231 15.40 25.55 3.15
N PHE A 232 16.35 26.31 2.61
CA PHE A 232 17.28 27.16 3.40
C PHE A 232 16.54 28.16 4.31
N ASN A 233 15.49 28.81 3.82
CA ASN A 233 14.72 29.79 4.59
C ASN A 233 13.87 29.14 5.72
N PHE A 234 13.69 27.84 5.70
CA PHE A 234 12.98 27.04 6.71
C PHE A 234 13.86 25.96 7.34
N LYS A 235 15.20 26.09 7.25
CA LYS A 235 16.19 25.07 7.67
C LYS A 235 16.07 24.61 9.13
N THR A 236 15.45 25.40 10.00
CA THR A 236 15.21 25.08 11.42
C THR A 236 13.74 24.70 11.72
N ASN A 237 12.88 24.68 10.70
CA ASN A 237 11.43 24.48 10.89
C ASN A 237 11.04 23.01 10.62
N TRP A 238 11.47 22.12 11.48
CA TRP A 238 11.18 20.70 11.45
C TRP A 238 11.16 20.11 12.85
N ASN A 239 10.45 18.99 13.03
CA ASN A 239 10.46 18.19 14.26
C ASN A 239 9.99 16.77 13.96
N GLY A 240 10.35 15.82 14.81
CA GLY A 240 9.89 14.45 14.71
C GLY A 240 10.09 13.70 16.01
N GLY A 241 9.45 12.55 16.15
CA GLY A 241 9.57 11.78 17.37
C GLY A 241 8.41 10.83 17.61
N VAL A 242 8.16 10.55 18.88
CA VAL A 242 7.04 9.75 19.35
C VAL A 242 6.11 10.64 20.20
N SER A 243 4.82 10.47 20.00
CA SER A 243 3.77 11.10 20.79
C SER A 243 2.70 10.06 21.15
N LYS A 244 1.75 10.45 21.99
CA LYS A 244 0.66 9.59 22.48
C LYS A 244 -0.62 10.40 22.60
N ASP A 245 -1.73 9.81 22.20
CA ASP A 245 -3.08 10.28 22.47
C ASP A 245 -3.97 9.14 22.97
N LYS A 246 -5.28 9.38 23.07
CA LYS A 246 -6.26 8.35 23.48
C LYS A 246 -6.27 7.10 22.59
N THR A 247 -5.73 7.19 21.37
CA THR A 247 -5.67 6.07 20.42
C THR A 247 -4.36 5.27 20.50
N GLY A 248 -3.42 5.68 21.36
CA GLY A 248 -2.14 5.02 21.58
C GLY A 248 -0.94 5.87 21.18
N SER A 249 0.23 5.24 21.17
CA SER A 249 1.48 5.87 20.74
C SER A 249 1.63 5.85 19.23
N PHE A 250 2.24 6.91 18.68
CA PHE A 250 2.50 7.06 17.26
C PHE A 250 3.80 7.84 17.02
N TYR A 251 4.43 7.60 15.90
CA TYR A 251 5.49 8.48 15.39
C TYR A 251 4.85 9.72 14.76
N PHE A 252 5.53 10.84 14.85
CA PHE A 252 5.14 12.04 14.13
C PHE A 252 6.33 12.65 13.39
N MET A 253 6.04 13.32 12.30
CA MET A 253 6.95 14.20 11.59
C MET A 253 6.23 15.52 11.34
N THR A 254 6.94 16.63 11.52
CA THR A 254 6.43 17.98 11.25
C THR A 254 7.48 18.77 10.46
N ALA A 255 7.06 19.45 9.41
CA ALA A 255 7.93 20.28 8.59
C ALA A 255 7.25 21.59 8.20
N GLY A 256 8.05 22.66 8.07
CA GLY A 256 7.58 24.01 7.73
C GLY A 256 6.90 24.75 8.88
N GLY A 257 6.43 25.96 8.59
CA GLY A 257 5.82 26.87 9.55
C GLY A 257 6.84 27.53 10.49
N LYS A 258 6.82 28.85 10.59
CA LYS A 258 7.81 29.61 11.39
C LYS A 258 7.87 29.23 12.88
N GLY A 259 6.77 28.67 13.42
CA GLY A 259 6.69 28.22 14.82
C GLY A 259 7.25 26.82 15.08
N THR A 260 7.49 26.03 14.07
CA THR A 260 8.06 24.68 14.22
C THR A 260 9.53 24.79 14.62
N LYS A 261 9.93 24.05 15.67
CA LYS A 261 11.32 24.02 16.16
C LYS A 261 11.70 22.56 16.45
N PRO A 262 12.96 22.15 16.18
CA PRO A 262 13.45 20.83 16.54
C PRO A 262 13.45 20.64 18.06
N SER A 263 12.93 19.51 18.53
CA SER A 263 13.10 19.04 19.91
C SER A 263 14.00 17.80 19.98
N VAL A 264 14.52 17.34 18.83
CA VAL A 264 15.36 16.16 18.71
C VAL A 264 16.55 16.44 17.80
N ALA A 265 17.59 15.60 17.88
CA ALA A 265 18.73 15.67 16.98
C ALA A 265 18.37 15.20 15.55
N ASN A 266 19.15 15.63 14.55
CA ASN A 266 19.10 15.14 13.18
C ASN A 266 20.42 14.42 12.84
N PRO A 267 20.43 13.09 12.67
CA PRO A 267 19.30 12.15 12.86
C PRO A 267 19.05 11.80 14.33
N SER A 268 17.86 11.24 14.60
CA SER A 268 17.49 10.68 15.90
C SER A 268 16.78 9.34 15.74
N ARG A 269 16.82 8.50 16.78
CA ARG A 269 16.14 7.20 16.78
C ARG A 269 15.04 7.19 17.84
N HIS A 270 13.87 6.73 17.43
CA HIS A 270 12.68 6.69 18.27
C HIS A 270 12.12 5.28 18.34
N LYS A 271 11.49 4.93 19.47
CA LYS A 271 10.90 3.61 19.70
C LYS A 271 9.48 3.73 20.22
N ILE A 272 8.60 2.87 19.72
CA ILE A 272 7.25 2.66 20.25
C ILE A 272 7.17 1.24 20.78
N LYS A 273 6.86 1.09 22.07
CA LYS A 273 6.62 -0.23 22.65
C LYS A 273 5.29 -0.78 22.16
N ARG A 274 5.31 -1.90 21.46
CA ARG A 274 4.13 -2.59 20.91
C ARG A 274 3.96 -3.95 21.56
N LYS A 275 2.70 -4.32 21.80
CA LYS A 275 2.33 -5.66 22.31
C LYS A 275 1.99 -6.61 21.17
N ASP A 276 1.50 -6.08 20.03
CA ASP A 276 1.07 -6.89 18.90
C ASP A 276 2.25 -7.28 18.01
N THR A 277 2.44 -8.57 17.83
CA THR A 277 3.49 -9.15 16.98
C THR A 277 3.06 -9.26 15.52
N LYS A 278 1.75 -9.27 15.25
CA LYS A 278 1.16 -9.34 13.90
C LYS A 278 -0.08 -8.45 13.81
N PRO A 279 -0.46 -8.01 12.59
CA PRO A 279 -1.69 -7.22 12.40
C PRO A 279 -2.93 -8.04 12.76
N LYS A 280 -3.95 -7.36 13.30
CA LYS A 280 -5.24 -7.96 13.67
C LYS A 280 -6.35 -7.19 12.97
N TYR A 281 -6.93 -7.80 11.96
CA TYR A 281 -8.11 -7.30 11.26
C TYR A 281 -9.13 -8.40 11.14
N GLU A 282 -10.39 -8.04 10.91
CA GLU A 282 -11.45 -8.99 10.68
C GLU A 282 -11.24 -9.69 9.33
N ALA A 283 -11.13 -11.03 9.36
CA ALA A 283 -10.91 -11.86 8.16
C ALA A 283 -12.07 -11.70 7.16
N ILE A 284 -11.76 -11.91 5.89
CA ILE A 284 -12.72 -11.80 4.78
C ILE A 284 -14.01 -12.58 5.04
N LYS A 285 -15.14 -11.94 4.75
CA LYS A 285 -16.47 -12.57 4.75
C LYS A 285 -17.09 -12.47 3.37
N LEU A 286 -17.62 -13.59 2.90
CA LEU A 286 -18.53 -13.64 1.76
C LEU A 286 -19.92 -13.24 2.24
N LYS A 287 -20.53 -12.22 1.61
CA LYS A 287 -21.92 -11.79 1.88
C LYS A 287 -22.92 -12.68 1.15
N SER A 288 -22.59 -13.01 -0.10
CA SER A 288 -23.40 -13.84 -0.97
C SER A 288 -22.55 -14.49 -2.03
N ALA A 289 -23.04 -15.62 -2.56
CA ALA A 289 -22.53 -16.20 -3.78
C ALA A 289 -23.69 -16.90 -4.51
N LYS A 290 -23.64 -16.90 -5.85
CA LYS A 290 -24.66 -17.48 -6.73
C LYS A 290 -24.03 -18.30 -7.82
N LEU A 291 -24.62 -19.47 -8.10
CA LEU A 291 -24.27 -20.33 -9.22
C LEU A 291 -25.36 -20.21 -10.29
N ARG A 292 -24.95 -19.94 -11.52
CA ARG A 292 -25.89 -19.81 -12.64
C ARG A 292 -25.41 -20.59 -13.86
N LEU A 293 -26.35 -21.15 -14.61
CA LEU A 293 -26.09 -21.68 -15.94
C LEU A 293 -26.10 -20.50 -16.94
N ALA A 294 -24.95 -20.24 -17.55
CA ALA A 294 -24.82 -19.22 -18.59
C ALA A 294 -25.06 -19.81 -20.00
N LYS A 295 -25.11 -18.93 -21.02
CA LYS A 295 -25.19 -19.33 -22.42
C LYS A 295 -24.13 -20.41 -22.76
N ARG A 296 -24.46 -21.34 -23.64
CA ARG A 296 -23.61 -22.48 -24.07
C ARG A 296 -23.26 -23.46 -22.95
N GLY A 297 -24.13 -23.61 -21.92
CA GLY A 297 -23.95 -24.58 -20.86
C GLY A 297 -22.83 -24.33 -19.89
N LYS A 298 -22.25 -23.13 -19.86
CA LYS A 298 -21.18 -22.77 -18.89
C LYS A 298 -21.78 -22.47 -17.52
N LEU A 299 -21.19 -23.00 -16.47
CA LEU A 299 -21.48 -22.60 -15.09
C LEU A 299 -20.69 -21.37 -14.72
N VAL A 300 -21.34 -20.42 -14.07
CA VAL A 300 -20.75 -19.17 -13.61
C VAL A 300 -21.06 -18.96 -12.14
N VAL A 301 -20.02 -18.74 -11.34
CA VAL A 301 -20.15 -18.31 -9.96
C VAL A 301 -19.93 -16.79 -9.89
N THR A 302 -20.82 -16.10 -9.20
CA THR A 302 -20.65 -14.68 -8.82
C THR A 302 -20.74 -14.57 -7.30
N TRP A 303 -20.01 -13.63 -6.72
CA TRP A 303 -20.02 -13.44 -5.26
C TRP A 303 -19.78 -12.01 -4.85
N GLU A 304 -20.14 -11.70 -3.60
CA GLU A 304 -19.89 -10.43 -2.96
C GLU A 304 -19.14 -10.62 -1.63
N THR A 305 -18.24 -9.71 -1.32
CA THR A 305 -17.48 -9.70 -0.06
C THR A 305 -17.90 -8.52 0.81
N ASP A 306 -17.74 -8.64 2.12
CA ASP A 306 -17.99 -7.53 3.03
C ASP A 306 -16.84 -6.50 2.95
N SER A 307 -17.16 -5.27 2.58
CA SER A 307 -16.17 -4.19 2.48
C SER A 307 -15.58 -3.73 3.83
N GLN A 308 -16.17 -4.13 4.95
CA GLN A 308 -15.65 -3.82 6.29
C GLN A 308 -14.64 -4.87 6.80
N THR A 309 -14.58 -6.04 6.17
CA THR A 309 -13.59 -7.08 6.44
C THR A 309 -12.40 -6.98 5.48
N LEU A 310 -11.31 -7.69 5.77
CA LEU A 310 -10.13 -7.68 4.89
C LEU A 310 -10.50 -7.97 3.43
N PRO A 311 -9.95 -7.22 2.46
CA PRO A 311 -10.25 -7.39 1.05
C PRO A 311 -9.81 -8.76 0.53
N GLN A 312 -10.53 -9.26 -0.46
CA GLN A 312 -10.12 -10.44 -1.19
C GLN A 312 -8.73 -10.28 -1.81
N PHE A 313 -7.95 -11.35 -1.76
CA PHE A 313 -6.72 -11.53 -2.50
C PHE A 313 -6.88 -12.59 -3.59
N GLY A 314 -7.59 -13.67 -3.27
CA GLY A 314 -7.86 -14.74 -4.21
C GLY A 314 -9.11 -15.54 -3.82
N TYR A 315 -9.41 -16.54 -4.62
CA TYR A 315 -10.55 -17.42 -4.39
C TYR A 315 -10.24 -18.86 -4.82
N LYS A 316 -10.99 -19.80 -4.25
CA LYS A 316 -11.00 -21.22 -4.63
C LYS A 316 -12.42 -21.67 -4.78
N ILE A 317 -12.72 -22.30 -5.92
CA ILE A 317 -14.00 -22.91 -6.21
C ILE A 317 -13.76 -24.39 -6.50
N THR A 318 -14.56 -25.27 -5.87
CA THR A 318 -14.49 -26.72 -6.08
C THR A 318 -15.87 -27.26 -6.40
N GLY A 319 -15.93 -28.28 -7.23
CA GLY A 319 -17.13 -29.06 -7.47
C GLY A 319 -16.99 -30.49 -6.92
N HIS A 320 -18.05 -31.04 -6.32
CA HIS A 320 -18.07 -32.35 -5.71
C HIS A 320 -19.34 -33.10 -6.13
N ASP A 321 -19.34 -34.45 -6.07
CA ASP A 321 -20.48 -35.31 -6.31
C ASP A 321 -21.37 -35.48 -5.06
N ASN A 322 -20.99 -34.88 -3.94
CA ASN A 322 -21.72 -34.99 -2.69
C ASN A 322 -21.80 -33.61 -1.98
N PRO A 323 -22.85 -33.37 -1.18
CA PRO A 323 -23.09 -32.07 -0.53
C PRO A 323 -22.09 -31.77 0.58
N SER A 324 -21.47 -32.80 1.18
CA SER A 324 -20.46 -32.61 2.24
C SER A 324 -19.12 -32.07 1.69
N GLY A 325 -18.88 -32.24 0.37
CA GLY A 325 -17.63 -31.93 -0.29
C GLY A 325 -16.44 -32.72 0.25
N GLN A 326 -16.72 -33.92 0.77
CA GLN A 326 -15.71 -34.90 1.14
C GLN A 326 -15.21 -35.64 -0.09
N GLY A 327 -13.98 -36.14 -0.03
CA GLY A 327 -13.36 -36.83 -1.15
C GLY A 327 -12.71 -35.94 -2.16
N GLU A 328 -12.32 -36.47 -3.31
CA GLU A 328 -11.66 -35.75 -4.39
C GLU A 328 -12.65 -34.81 -5.10
N ALA A 329 -12.20 -33.61 -5.39
CA ALA A 329 -13.01 -32.66 -6.13
C ALA A 329 -13.07 -33.05 -7.61
N LEU A 330 -14.28 -33.04 -8.20
CA LEU A 330 -14.51 -33.26 -9.65
C LEU A 330 -13.79 -32.19 -10.48
N PHE A 331 -13.69 -30.97 -9.96
CA PHE A 331 -12.88 -29.89 -10.50
C PHE A 331 -12.47 -28.93 -9.41
N GLN A 332 -11.39 -28.22 -9.67
CA GLN A 332 -10.89 -27.13 -8.83
C GLN A 332 -10.47 -25.95 -9.69
N LEU A 333 -10.88 -24.75 -9.29
CA LEU A 333 -10.43 -23.48 -9.84
C LEU A 333 -9.90 -22.64 -8.68
N GLU A 334 -8.63 -22.27 -8.73
CA GLU A 334 -8.00 -21.38 -7.75
C GLU A 334 -7.29 -20.26 -8.49
N SER A 335 -7.47 -19.02 -8.02
CA SER A 335 -6.88 -17.84 -8.67
C SER A 335 -6.54 -16.76 -7.66
N VAL A 336 -5.43 -16.10 -7.90
CA VAL A 336 -5.02 -14.85 -7.21
C VAL A 336 -5.49 -13.67 -8.04
N GLU A 337 -6.72 -13.26 -7.80
CA GLU A 337 -7.39 -12.15 -8.48
C GLU A 337 -8.14 -11.29 -7.46
N PRO A 338 -7.51 -10.27 -6.87
CA PRO A 338 -8.11 -9.47 -5.80
C PRO A 338 -9.43 -8.79 -6.17
N HIS A 339 -9.60 -8.46 -7.44
CA HIS A 339 -10.78 -7.76 -7.94
C HIS A 339 -11.87 -8.68 -8.51
N ALA A 340 -11.60 -9.98 -8.70
CA ALA A 340 -12.58 -10.89 -9.25
C ALA A 340 -13.79 -11.06 -8.34
N ARG A 341 -14.98 -11.02 -8.93
CA ARG A 341 -16.28 -11.30 -8.28
C ARG A 341 -17.13 -12.22 -9.16
N ARG A 342 -16.50 -12.82 -10.13
CA ARG A 342 -17.10 -13.75 -11.11
C ARG A 342 -16.04 -14.72 -11.61
N ALA A 343 -16.40 -15.98 -11.73
CA ALA A 343 -15.58 -17.01 -12.36
C ALA A 343 -16.44 -17.92 -13.25
N GLU A 344 -15.88 -18.35 -14.39
CA GLU A 344 -16.45 -19.38 -15.23
C GLU A 344 -15.82 -20.72 -14.83
N LEU A 345 -16.64 -21.74 -14.60
CA LEU A 345 -16.16 -23.03 -14.17
C LEU A 345 -15.78 -23.89 -15.38
N PRO A 346 -14.71 -24.71 -15.27
CA PRO A 346 -14.36 -25.66 -16.31
C PRO A 346 -15.46 -26.74 -16.37
N MET A 347 -16.24 -26.74 -17.44
CA MET A 347 -17.20 -27.84 -17.70
C MET A 347 -16.44 -28.99 -18.34
N GLN A 348 -16.24 -30.06 -17.60
CA GLN A 348 -15.91 -31.35 -18.21
C GLN A 348 -17.16 -31.95 -18.84
N LYS A 349 -17.08 -32.38 -20.10
CA LYS A 349 -18.17 -33.07 -20.81
C LYS A 349 -18.66 -34.37 -20.10
N THR A 350 -17.89 -34.83 -19.14
CA THR A 350 -18.15 -36.04 -18.30
C THR A 350 -19.11 -35.81 -17.14
N LEU A 351 -19.52 -34.55 -16.85
CA LEU A 351 -20.47 -34.28 -15.75
C LEU A 351 -21.91 -34.65 -16.12
N GLY A 352 -22.18 -35.50 -17.10
CA GLY A 352 -23.47 -36.10 -17.41
C GLY A 352 -24.62 -35.67 -16.48
N GLN A 353 -25.61 -36.41 -16.23
CA GLN A 353 -26.74 -36.09 -15.34
C GLN A 353 -26.40 -36.08 -13.82
N ALA A 354 -25.12 -36.11 -13.43
CA ALA A 354 -24.73 -36.10 -12.02
C ALA A 354 -24.96 -34.73 -11.39
N GLN A 355 -25.58 -34.69 -10.23
CA GLN A 355 -25.74 -33.52 -9.41
C GLN A 355 -24.35 -33.06 -8.93
N VAL A 356 -23.98 -31.80 -9.20
CA VAL A 356 -22.69 -31.22 -8.78
C VAL A 356 -22.92 -30.17 -7.71
N PHE A 357 -22.25 -30.34 -6.58
CA PHE A 357 -22.25 -29.41 -5.46
C PHE A 357 -21.05 -28.52 -5.59
N VAL A 358 -21.28 -27.21 -5.81
CA VAL A 358 -20.22 -26.19 -5.97
C VAL A 358 -19.96 -25.50 -4.65
N ARG A 359 -18.71 -25.28 -4.33
CA ARG A 359 -18.28 -24.62 -3.11
C ARG A 359 -17.32 -23.50 -3.44
N ILE A 360 -17.45 -22.36 -2.75
CA ILE A 360 -16.53 -21.23 -2.88
C ILE A 360 -15.93 -20.85 -1.53
N ARG A 361 -14.65 -20.49 -1.54
CA ARG A 361 -13.92 -19.88 -0.45
C ARG A 361 -13.05 -18.75 -1.00
N CYS A 362 -12.95 -17.62 -0.28
CA CYS A 362 -12.03 -16.56 -0.61
C CYS A 362 -10.87 -16.50 0.39
N PHE A 363 -9.74 -15.97 -0.07
CA PHE A 363 -8.57 -15.63 0.73
C PHE A 363 -8.44 -14.12 0.77
N ASP A 364 -8.09 -13.54 1.92
CA ASP A 364 -7.85 -12.11 2.02
C ASP A 364 -6.38 -11.72 1.79
N ILE A 365 -6.13 -10.40 1.81
CA ILE A 365 -4.80 -9.83 1.59
C ILE A 365 -3.77 -10.18 2.69
N LEU A 366 -4.16 -10.88 3.76
CA LEU A 366 -3.29 -11.40 4.82
C LEU A 366 -3.34 -12.94 4.90
N ASP A 367 -3.88 -13.62 3.87
CA ASP A 367 -4.03 -15.07 3.71
C ASP A 367 -4.99 -15.75 4.69
N ASN A 368 -5.86 -14.99 5.37
CA ASN A 368 -6.96 -15.62 6.09
C ASN A 368 -8.02 -16.13 5.11
N GLN A 369 -8.72 -17.18 5.51
CA GLN A 369 -9.73 -17.83 4.69
C GLN A 369 -11.15 -17.44 5.15
N SER A 370 -12.05 -17.22 4.21
CA SER A 370 -13.47 -17.12 4.52
C SER A 370 -14.04 -18.49 4.91
N PRO A 371 -15.19 -18.54 5.61
CA PRO A 371 -16.02 -19.74 5.61
C PRO A 371 -16.32 -20.19 4.17
N ILE A 372 -16.55 -21.49 3.99
CA ILE A 372 -16.98 -22.04 2.71
C ILE A 372 -18.47 -21.75 2.53
N LEU A 373 -18.87 -21.28 1.35
CA LEU A 373 -20.27 -21.27 0.92
C LEU A 373 -20.51 -22.41 -0.07
N SER A 374 -21.55 -23.22 0.19
CA SER A 374 -22.04 -24.21 -0.75
C SER A 374 -23.13 -23.59 -1.63
N LEU A 375 -23.11 -23.87 -2.92
CA LEU A 375 -23.96 -23.26 -3.93
C LEU A 375 -24.75 -24.35 -4.64
N ASN A 376 -26.04 -24.10 -4.84
CA ASN A 376 -26.92 -24.91 -5.66
C ASN A 376 -27.19 -24.21 -7.00
N LEU A 377 -27.55 -24.99 -8.03
CA LEU A 377 -27.74 -24.44 -9.39
C LEU A 377 -28.94 -23.48 -9.48
N ASP A 378 -29.84 -23.47 -8.49
CA ASP A 378 -31.08 -22.69 -8.49
C ASP A 378 -30.99 -21.44 -7.57
N ASP A 379 -29.83 -21.19 -6.98
CA ASP A 379 -29.52 -19.98 -6.22
C ASP A 379 -28.99 -18.83 -7.19
#